data_557562a98616d77bd7b414ae201a5e06
#
_entry.id   557562a98616d77bd7b414ae201a5e06
#
_cell.length_a   1.000
_cell.length_b   1.000
_cell.length_c   1.000
_cell.angle_alpha   90.00
_cell.angle_beta   90.00
_cell.angle_gamma   90.00
#
_symmetry.space_group_name_H-M   'P 1'
#
loop_
_entity.id
_entity.type
_entity.pdbx_description
1 polymer ?
#
loop_
_entity_poly.entity_id
_entity_poly.type
_entity_poly.pdbx_seq_one_letter_code
_entity_poly.pdbx_strand_id
1 'polypeptide(L)'
;TYHYSSLKPGQREYDLYLPLYNKVKWMEIGVPEHAHLEPLRLKAQKPVVIYGTSITQGGVASRPGMAWPAIIGRRIHTPVVNLGFSGNGKLEEPVVELLGELDARLYIIDGLGNMVGFAADTIANRLIKAVRILRAKRPGVPIIIADDPHPAIRSLDLRVDSLYRRIDDITEATFKKLRASGIRSVYLLTSADIGLNSESTVEGLHPNDYGMILYADAYEKIIRRILQRTGGK
;
A
#
# COMPACT_ATOMS: atom_id res chain seq x y z
N THR A 1 25.93 -0.55 -13.97
CA THR A 1 25.44 -0.20 -15.32
C THR A 1 24.73 -1.41 -15.90
N TYR A 2 23.51 -1.24 -16.39
CA TYR A 2 22.76 -2.28 -17.10
C TYR A 2 22.78 -1.97 -18.60
N HIS A 3 23.03 -2.98 -19.41
CA HIS A 3 23.05 -2.88 -20.86
C HIS A 3 22.01 -3.80 -21.48
N TYR A 4 21.19 -3.25 -22.34
CA TYR A 4 20.29 -4.01 -23.19
C TYR A 4 20.77 -3.88 -24.62
N SER A 5 21.57 -4.84 -25.10
CA SER A 5 21.95 -4.96 -26.48
C SER A 5 20.85 -5.67 -27.27
N SER A 6 20.76 -5.39 -28.56
CA SER A 6 19.88 -6.13 -29.48
C SER A 6 18.39 -6.04 -29.18
N LEU A 7 17.90 -4.90 -28.70
CA LEU A 7 16.48 -4.65 -28.60
C LEU A 7 15.85 -4.68 -30.01
N LYS A 8 14.69 -5.33 -30.13
CA LYS A 8 13.94 -5.30 -31.41
C LYS A 8 13.59 -3.86 -31.77
N PRO A 9 13.71 -3.44 -33.05
CA PRO A 9 13.28 -2.12 -33.47
C PRO A 9 11.80 -1.86 -33.13
N GLY A 10 11.46 -0.61 -32.79
CA GLY A 10 10.08 -0.19 -32.52
C GLY A 10 9.98 0.79 -31.37
N GLN A 11 8.86 1.51 -31.32
CA GLN A 11 8.52 2.40 -30.22
C GLN A 11 8.15 1.59 -28.98
N ARG A 12 8.62 2.02 -27.82
CA ARG A 12 8.36 1.38 -26.53
C ARG A 12 8.21 2.41 -25.43
N GLU A 13 7.41 2.05 -24.44
CA GLU A 13 7.34 2.74 -23.15
C GLU A 13 8.13 1.94 -22.11
N TYR A 14 8.83 2.65 -21.23
CA TYR A 14 9.62 2.06 -20.16
C TYR A 14 9.22 2.69 -18.83
N ASP A 15 8.90 1.85 -17.85
CA ASP A 15 8.74 2.24 -16.45
C ASP A 15 10.01 1.86 -15.70
N LEU A 16 10.72 2.84 -15.16
CA LEU A 16 11.87 2.61 -14.31
C LEU A 16 11.47 2.71 -12.84
N TYR A 17 11.50 1.57 -12.14
CA TYR A 17 11.26 1.52 -10.72
C TYR A 17 12.55 1.76 -9.94
N LEU A 18 12.57 2.81 -9.13
CA LEU A 18 13.71 3.16 -8.28
C LEU A 18 13.79 2.27 -7.04
N PRO A 19 14.99 2.11 -6.41
CA PRO A 19 15.15 1.35 -5.18
C PRO A 19 14.20 1.81 -4.07
N LEU A 20 13.63 0.86 -3.32
CA LEU A 20 12.63 1.14 -2.28
C LEU A 20 13.26 1.58 -0.94
N TYR A 21 14.50 1.17 -0.68
CA TYR A 21 15.20 1.42 0.59
C TYR A 21 16.45 2.30 0.46
N ASN A 22 16.87 2.60 -0.77
CA ASN A 22 18.08 3.35 -1.02
C ASN A 22 17.79 4.67 -1.74
N LYS A 23 18.48 5.73 -1.33
CA LYS A 23 18.39 7.02 -2.02
C LYS A 23 19.13 6.96 -3.35
N VAL A 24 18.46 7.34 -4.43
CA VAL A 24 19.11 7.59 -5.73
C VAL A 24 19.69 9.00 -5.71
N LYS A 25 20.99 9.11 -5.90
CA LYS A 25 21.69 10.41 -5.95
C LYS A 25 21.73 10.99 -7.35
N TRP A 26 21.92 10.15 -8.35
CA TRP A 26 21.93 10.51 -9.76
C TRP A 26 21.57 9.31 -10.62
N MET A 27 21.11 9.55 -11.82
CA MET A 27 20.75 8.53 -12.80
C MET A 27 20.99 9.09 -14.20
N GLU A 28 21.51 8.24 -15.08
CA GLU A 28 21.67 8.53 -16.49
C GLU A 28 21.04 7.43 -17.34
N ILE A 29 20.42 7.81 -18.44
CA ILE A 29 19.86 6.88 -19.41
C ILE A 29 20.57 7.13 -20.73
N GLY A 30 21.34 6.14 -21.20
CA GLY A 30 22.01 6.18 -22.50
C GLY A 30 21.18 5.48 -23.57
N VAL A 31 21.07 6.12 -24.73
CA VAL A 31 20.46 5.54 -25.92
C VAL A 31 21.42 5.66 -27.09
N PRO A 32 21.30 4.82 -28.14
CA PRO A 32 22.10 4.98 -29.37
C PRO A 32 21.93 6.38 -29.98
N GLU A 33 22.93 6.89 -30.65
CA GLU A 33 22.98 8.25 -31.26
C GLU A 33 21.74 8.57 -32.11
N HIS A 34 21.21 7.57 -32.80
CA HIS A 34 20.04 7.73 -33.68
C HIS A 34 18.72 7.38 -33.03
N ALA A 35 18.70 7.03 -31.71
CA ALA A 35 17.49 6.72 -30.99
C ALA A 35 16.91 7.99 -30.34
N HIS A 36 15.60 8.09 -30.39
CA HIS A 36 14.88 9.17 -29.71
C HIS A 36 14.33 8.67 -28.37
N LEU A 37 14.60 9.41 -27.29
CA LEU A 37 14.07 9.15 -25.96
C LEU A 37 13.42 10.43 -25.43
N GLU A 38 12.18 10.33 -25.04
CA GLU A 38 11.46 11.45 -24.44
C GLU A 38 10.67 11.02 -23.21
N PRO A 39 10.51 11.89 -22.21
CA PRO A 39 9.63 11.62 -21.08
C PRO A 39 8.17 11.51 -21.55
N LEU A 40 7.48 10.47 -21.06
CA LEU A 40 6.05 10.37 -21.29
C LEU A 40 5.30 11.47 -20.54
N ARG A 41 4.41 12.17 -21.24
CA ARG A 41 3.46 13.09 -20.62
C ARG A 41 2.36 12.27 -19.98
N LEU A 42 2.46 12.04 -18.68
CA LEU A 42 1.40 11.40 -17.92
C LEU A 42 0.19 12.33 -17.85
N LYS A 43 -1.00 11.77 -18.09
CA LYS A 43 -2.24 12.50 -17.82
C LYS A 43 -2.31 12.82 -16.32
N ALA A 44 -2.70 14.05 -15.98
CA ALA A 44 -2.92 14.42 -14.59
C ALA A 44 -4.04 13.55 -14.00
N GLN A 45 -3.67 12.64 -13.13
CA GLN A 45 -4.59 11.74 -12.43
C GLN A 45 -4.33 11.82 -10.94
N LYS A 46 -5.40 11.83 -10.15
CA LYS A 46 -5.28 11.73 -8.69
C LYS A 46 -4.74 10.34 -8.32
N PRO A 47 -3.68 10.26 -7.52
CA PRO A 47 -3.07 8.99 -7.15
C PRO A 47 -3.93 8.21 -6.14
N VAL A 48 -3.67 6.90 -6.07
CA VAL A 48 -3.94 6.12 -4.86
C VAL A 48 -2.80 6.37 -3.89
N VAL A 49 -3.11 6.88 -2.70
CA VAL A 49 -2.12 7.17 -1.66
C VAL A 49 -2.17 6.04 -0.63
N ILE A 50 -1.04 5.40 -0.41
CA ILE A 50 -0.92 4.22 0.46
C ILE A 50 0.04 4.54 1.60
N TYR A 51 -0.45 4.51 2.82
CA TYR A 51 0.34 4.57 4.04
C TYR A 51 0.41 3.19 4.67
N GLY A 52 1.60 2.76 5.09
CA GLY A 52 1.75 1.44 5.69
C GLY A 52 3.14 1.16 6.26
N THR A 53 3.46 -0.12 6.33
CA THR A 53 4.63 -0.69 7.00
C THR A 53 5.75 -1.05 6.02
N SER A 54 6.69 -1.91 6.44
CA SER A 54 7.71 -2.53 5.56
C SER A 54 7.08 -3.31 4.40
N ILE A 55 5.92 -3.92 4.62
CA ILE A 55 5.21 -4.69 3.59
C ILE A 55 4.72 -3.76 2.50
N THR A 56 4.14 -2.62 2.86
CA THR A 56 3.76 -1.57 1.91
C THR A 56 4.96 -0.99 1.19
N GLN A 57 6.05 -0.72 1.92
CA GLN A 57 7.30 -0.23 1.31
C GLN A 57 7.85 -1.19 0.26
N GLY A 58 7.56 -2.49 0.39
CA GLY A 58 8.00 -3.54 -0.51
C GLY A 58 9.21 -4.31 0.03
N GLY A 59 9.32 -4.43 1.36
CA GLY A 59 10.33 -5.25 2.01
C GLY A 59 10.29 -6.68 1.48
N VAL A 60 11.46 -7.22 1.15
CA VAL A 60 11.73 -8.55 0.57
C VAL A 60 11.07 -8.86 -0.79
N ALA A 61 10.45 -7.89 -1.45
CA ALA A 61 10.16 -8.03 -2.86
C ALA A 61 11.47 -8.17 -3.67
N SER A 62 11.53 -9.07 -4.64
CA SER A 62 12.76 -9.35 -5.42
C SER A 62 13.30 -8.12 -6.16
N ARG A 63 12.45 -7.18 -6.50
CA ARG A 63 12.74 -5.93 -7.20
C ARG A 63 11.63 -4.90 -6.95
N PRO A 64 11.91 -3.59 -7.08
CA PRO A 64 10.93 -2.54 -6.74
C PRO A 64 9.60 -2.66 -7.47
N GLY A 65 9.60 -3.08 -8.74
CA GLY A 65 8.38 -3.29 -9.51
C GLY A 65 7.51 -4.47 -9.04
N MET A 66 8.02 -5.31 -8.12
CA MET A 66 7.25 -6.40 -7.49
C MET A 66 6.65 -6.04 -6.14
N ALA A 67 6.96 -4.87 -5.58
CA ALA A 67 6.20 -4.37 -4.44
C ALA A 67 4.71 -4.25 -4.81
N TRP A 68 3.80 -4.71 -3.95
CA TRP A 68 2.37 -4.75 -4.26
C TRP A 68 1.77 -3.39 -4.67
N PRO A 69 2.22 -2.23 -4.13
CA PRO A 69 1.74 -0.93 -4.61
C PRO A 69 2.12 -0.66 -6.07
N ALA A 70 3.33 -1.09 -6.49
CA ALA A 70 3.76 -0.96 -7.88
C ALA A 70 2.95 -1.88 -8.82
N ILE A 71 2.65 -3.11 -8.39
CA ILE A 71 1.78 -4.04 -9.14
C ILE A 71 0.38 -3.44 -9.33
N ILE A 72 -0.21 -2.89 -8.26
CA ILE A 72 -1.54 -2.26 -8.34
C ILE A 72 -1.52 -1.10 -9.32
N GLY A 73 -0.55 -0.19 -9.21
CA GLY A 73 -0.46 0.98 -10.09
C GLY A 73 -0.52 0.60 -11.57
N ARG A 74 0.25 -0.43 -11.96
CA ARG A 74 0.20 -0.98 -13.33
C ARG A 74 -1.15 -1.56 -13.72
N ARG A 75 -1.77 -2.34 -12.80
CA ARG A 75 -3.03 -3.05 -13.09
C ARG A 75 -4.24 -2.15 -13.19
N ILE A 76 -4.29 -1.10 -12.38
CA ILE A 76 -5.40 -0.14 -12.39
C ILE A 76 -5.13 1.10 -13.25
N HIS A 77 -3.96 1.17 -13.88
CA HIS A 77 -3.51 2.32 -14.70
C HIS A 77 -3.69 3.66 -13.96
N THR A 78 -3.29 3.70 -12.70
CA THR A 78 -3.42 4.88 -11.83
C THR A 78 -2.12 5.09 -11.06
N PRO A 79 -1.63 6.34 -10.96
CA PRO A 79 -0.45 6.62 -10.14
C PRO A 79 -0.64 6.16 -8.69
N VAL A 80 0.42 5.64 -8.10
CA VAL A 80 0.43 5.23 -6.70
C VAL A 80 1.53 5.98 -5.97
N VAL A 81 1.16 6.59 -4.85
CA VAL A 81 2.11 7.16 -3.89
C VAL A 81 2.29 6.14 -2.77
N ASN A 82 3.43 5.47 -2.77
CA ASN A 82 3.79 4.48 -1.75
C ASN A 82 4.49 5.19 -0.58
N LEU A 83 3.82 5.24 0.54
CA LEU A 83 4.31 5.77 1.82
C LEU A 83 4.36 4.64 2.86
N GLY A 84 5.02 3.55 2.51
CA GLY A 84 5.41 2.49 3.42
C GLY A 84 6.61 2.93 4.25
N PHE A 85 6.50 2.79 5.57
CA PHE A 85 7.52 3.17 6.54
C PHE A 85 7.93 1.94 7.36
N SER A 86 8.98 1.25 6.90
CA SER A 86 9.48 0.04 7.55
C SER A 86 9.78 0.27 9.03
N GLY A 87 9.13 -0.51 9.92
CA GLY A 87 9.25 -0.39 11.38
C GLY A 87 8.61 0.87 12.00
N ASN A 88 8.13 1.82 11.19
CA ASN A 88 7.66 3.12 11.65
C ASN A 88 6.22 3.48 11.28
N GLY A 89 5.57 2.90 10.34
CA GLY A 89 4.18 3.21 10.00
C GLY A 89 3.22 3.01 11.20
N LYS A 90 3.12 4.01 12.10
CA LYS A 90 2.40 3.94 13.38
C LYS A 90 1.29 4.99 13.50
N LEU A 91 0.84 5.54 12.37
CA LEU A 91 -0.19 6.58 12.30
C LEU A 91 0.12 7.83 13.16
N GLU A 92 1.36 8.28 13.12
CA GLU A 92 1.77 9.53 13.74
C GLU A 92 1.01 10.71 13.13
N GLU A 93 0.40 11.53 13.97
CA GLU A 93 -0.47 12.62 13.54
C GLU A 93 0.17 13.57 12.53
N PRO A 94 1.43 14.04 12.70
CA PRO A 94 2.04 14.93 11.70
C PRO A 94 2.17 14.28 10.32
N VAL A 95 2.40 12.96 10.27
CA VAL A 95 2.49 12.23 8.99
C VAL A 95 1.10 12.11 8.34
N VAL A 96 0.06 11.84 9.14
CA VAL A 96 -1.32 11.78 8.64
C VAL A 96 -1.80 13.14 8.16
N GLU A 97 -1.40 14.23 8.82
CA GLU A 97 -1.68 15.59 8.35
C GLU A 97 -1.09 15.85 6.95
N LEU A 98 0.16 15.44 6.71
CA LEU A 98 0.80 15.53 5.40
C LEU A 98 0.11 14.64 4.35
N LEU A 99 -0.32 13.42 4.74
CA LEU A 99 -1.13 12.57 3.85
C LEU A 99 -2.37 13.30 3.34
N GLY A 100 -3.07 14.01 4.21
CA GLY A 100 -4.28 14.76 3.87
C GLY A 100 -4.04 15.94 2.92
N GLU A 101 -2.79 16.38 2.71
CA GLU A 101 -2.44 17.41 1.72
C GLU A 101 -2.42 16.86 0.29
N LEU A 102 -2.19 15.57 0.12
CA LEU A 102 -2.20 14.92 -1.18
C LEU A 102 -3.63 14.85 -1.73
N ASP A 103 -3.82 15.28 -2.96
CA ASP A 103 -5.13 15.19 -3.64
C ASP A 103 -5.35 13.78 -4.20
N ALA A 104 -5.67 12.86 -3.30
CA ALA A 104 -5.82 11.45 -3.60
C ALA A 104 -7.16 11.11 -4.24
N ARG A 105 -7.15 10.11 -5.12
CA ARG A 105 -8.35 9.42 -5.58
C ARG A 105 -8.90 8.47 -4.53
N LEU A 106 -8.01 7.87 -3.73
CA LEU A 106 -8.32 6.91 -2.68
C LEU A 106 -7.14 6.86 -1.70
N TYR A 107 -7.42 6.74 -0.41
CA TYR A 107 -6.41 6.49 0.62
C TYR A 107 -6.46 5.04 1.08
N ILE A 108 -5.31 4.46 1.36
CA ILE A 108 -5.15 3.16 1.99
C ILE A 108 -4.31 3.32 3.25
N ILE A 109 -4.83 2.82 4.36
CA ILE A 109 -4.12 2.61 5.62
C ILE A 109 -3.87 1.11 5.70
N ASP A 110 -2.64 0.68 5.41
CA ASP A 110 -2.26 -0.72 5.25
C ASP A 110 -1.56 -1.24 6.49
N GLY A 111 -2.27 -2.05 7.25
CA GLY A 111 -1.74 -2.78 8.39
C GLY A 111 -1.29 -1.91 9.57
N LEU A 112 -1.59 -2.38 10.75
CA LEU A 112 -1.20 -1.72 12.00
C LEU A 112 -0.12 -2.53 12.76
N GLY A 113 0.54 -3.49 12.10
CA GLY A 113 1.49 -4.42 12.70
C GLY A 113 2.65 -3.76 13.43
N ASN A 114 3.10 -2.59 12.99
CA ASN A 114 4.15 -1.85 13.71
C ASN A 114 3.71 -1.32 15.07
N MET A 115 2.43 -1.46 15.44
CA MET A 115 1.87 -1.05 16.72
C MET A 115 1.51 -2.21 17.65
N VAL A 116 1.93 -3.45 17.37
CA VAL A 116 1.59 -4.64 18.16
C VAL A 116 1.92 -4.50 19.66
N GLY A 117 2.96 -3.73 20.00
CA GLY A 117 3.36 -3.45 21.39
C GLY A 117 2.59 -2.29 22.05
N PHE A 118 1.67 -1.62 21.36
CA PHE A 118 0.95 -0.48 21.92
C PHE A 118 -0.32 -0.91 22.67
N ALA A 119 -0.78 -0.07 23.60
CA ALA A 119 -2.07 -0.26 24.25
C ALA A 119 -3.21 -0.21 23.21
N ALA A 120 -4.28 -1.00 23.43
CA ALA A 120 -5.40 -1.08 22.49
C ALA A 120 -6.04 0.28 22.20
N ASP A 121 -6.25 1.08 23.25
CA ASP A 121 -6.81 2.43 23.12
C ASP A 121 -5.91 3.36 22.29
N THR A 122 -4.59 3.22 22.41
CA THR A 122 -3.65 4.01 21.61
C THR A 122 -3.79 3.67 20.12
N ILE A 123 -3.88 2.39 19.78
CA ILE A 123 -4.05 1.92 18.41
C ILE A 123 -5.39 2.43 17.85
N ALA A 124 -6.48 2.18 18.56
CA ALA A 124 -7.81 2.61 18.15
C ALA A 124 -7.91 4.13 18.00
N ASN A 125 -7.38 4.90 18.95
CA ASN A 125 -7.42 6.36 18.91
C ASN A 125 -6.60 6.94 17.76
N ARG A 126 -5.40 6.38 17.47
CA ARG A 126 -4.59 6.79 16.30
C ARG A 126 -5.31 6.52 14.99
N LEU A 127 -5.93 5.35 14.84
CA LEU A 127 -6.69 5.01 13.64
C LEU A 127 -7.93 5.92 13.47
N ILE A 128 -8.69 6.16 14.55
CA ILE A 128 -9.85 7.08 14.53
C ILE A 128 -9.39 8.48 14.13
N LYS A 129 -8.29 8.97 14.73
CA LYS A 129 -7.75 10.30 14.47
C LYS A 129 -7.28 10.41 13.02
N ALA A 130 -6.57 9.42 12.50
CA ALA A 130 -6.11 9.37 11.12
C ALA A 130 -7.29 9.48 10.14
N VAL A 131 -8.33 8.65 10.32
CA VAL A 131 -9.52 8.69 9.46
C VAL A 131 -10.24 10.04 9.55
N ARG A 132 -10.34 10.64 10.74
CA ARG A 132 -10.97 11.96 10.93
C ARG A 132 -10.19 13.07 10.25
N ILE A 133 -8.86 13.09 10.35
CA ILE A 133 -8.00 14.07 9.68
C ILE A 133 -8.18 13.96 8.16
N LEU A 134 -8.05 12.76 7.61
CA LEU A 134 -8.23 12.54 6.17
C LEU A 134 -9.63 12.94 5.72
N ARG A 135 -10.65 12.64 6.51
CA ARG A 135 -12.05 12.99 6.21
C ARG A 135 -12.28 14.51 6.26
N ALA A 136 -11.67 15.22 7.19
CA ALA A 136 -11.78 16.67 7.30
C ALA A 136 -11.09 17.38 6.13
N LYS A 137 -9.89 16.95 5.75
CA LYS A 137 -9.13 17.54 4.65
C LYS A 137 -9.65 17.14 3.27
N ARG A 138 -10.19 15.93 3.12
CA ARG A 138 -10.65 15.33 1.86
C ARG A 138 -12.03 14.71 2.01
N PRO A 139 -13.09 15.52 2.10
CA PRO A 139 -14.45 15.03 2.22
C PRO A 139 -14.82 14.12 1.04
N GLY A 140 -15.40 12.95 1.33
CA GLY A 140 -15.90 12.04 0.29
C GLY A 140 -14.84 11.11 -0.33
N VAL A 141 -13.55 11.40 -0.24
CA VAL A 141 -12.51 10.50 -0.79
C VAL A 141 -12.55 9.16 -0.06
N PRO A 142 -12.62 8.01 -0.77
CA PRO A 142 -12.65 6.70 -0.13
C PRO A 142 -11.39 6.43 0.69
N ILE A 143 -11.56 5.73 1.83
CA ILE A 143 -10.47 5.27 2.68
C ILE A 143 -10.62 3.76 2.87
N ILE A 144 -9.61 2.99 2.53
CA ILE A 144 -9.50 1.58 2.87
C ILE A 144 -8.64 1.49 4.13
N ILE A 145 -9.14 0.77 5.12
CA ILE A 145 -8.38 0.31 6.29
C ILE A 145 -8.14 -1.17 6.05
N ALA A 146 -6.92 -1.64 6.22
CA ALA A 146 -6.61 -3.06 6.11
C ALA A 146 -6.21 -3.63 7.47
N ASP A 147 -6.64 -4.87 7.71
CA ASP A 147 -6.10 -5.68 8.79
C ASP A 147 -4.62 -5.98 8.53
N ASP A 148 -3.93 -6.40 9.57
CA ASP A 148 -2.59 -6.95 9.40
C ASP A 148 -2.71 -8.32 8.71
N PRO A 149 -1.84 -8.63 7.74
CA PRO A 149 -1.90 -9.93 7.08
C PRO A 149 -1.67 -11.05 8.09
N HIS A 150 -2.22 -12.23 7.80
CA HIS A 150 -1.95 -13.43 8.59
C HIS A 150 -0.59 -14.04 8.18
N PRO A 151 0.53 -13.60 8.75
CA PRO A 151 1.83 -14.14 8.39
C PRO A 151 1.92 -15.63 8.81
N ALA A 152 2.69 -16.40 8.06
CA ALA A 152 2.85 -17.83 8.32
C ALA A 152 3.39 -18.16 9.72
N ILE A 153 4.18 -17.24 10.30
CA ILE A 153 4.72 -17.38 11.67
C ILE A 153 3.61 -17.50 12.73
N ARG A 154 2.41 -17.01 12.46
CA ARG A 154 1.27 -17.13 13.40
C ARG A 154 0.89 -18.60 13.65
N SER A 155 1.06 -19.47 12.66
CA SER A 155 0.78 -20.90 12.83
C SER A 155 1.82 -21.64 13.68
N LEU A 156 2.98 -21.04 13.88
CA LEU A 156 4.12 -21.65 14.59
C LEU A 156 4.31 -21.08 16.00
N ASP A 157 3.92 -19.83 16.25
CA ASP A 157 4.08 -19.16 17.54
C ASP A 157 2.75 -18.56 18.02
N LEU A 158 2.15 -19.21 19.03
CA LEU A 158 0.86 -18.80 19.62
C LEU A 158 0.89 -17.39 20.22
N ARG A 159 2.05 -16.94 20.71
CA ARG A 159 2.21 -15.58 21.23
C ARG A 159 2.13 -14.57 20.09
N VAL A 160 2.81 -14.84 18.99
CA VAL A 160 2.76 -14.01 17.78
C VAL A 160 1.34 -14.00 17.22
N ASP A 161 0.69 -15.16 17.13
CA ASP A 161 -0.70 -15.24 16.68
C ASP A 161 -1.64 -14.38 17.56
N SER A 162 -1.51 -14.47 18.88
CA SER A 162 -2.31 -13.67 19.81
C SER A 162 -2.12 -12.15 19.61
N LEU A 163 -0.87 -11.70 19.38
CA LEU A 163 -0.58 -10.29 19.12
C LEU A 163 -1.24 -9.77 17.85
N TYR A 164 -1.15 -10.52 16.76
CA TYR A 164 -1.73 -10.11 15.48
C TYR A 164 -3.26 -10.22 15.47
N ARG A 165 -3.85 -11.26 16.08
CA ARG A 165 -5.32 -11.32 16.29
C ARG A 165 -5.83 -10.10 17.04
N ARG A 166 -5.12 -9.71 18.10
CA ARG A 166 -5.48 -8.51 18.87
C ARG A 166 -5.46 -7.25 17.99
N ILE A 167 -4.52 -7.10 17.08
CA ILE A 167 -4.48 -5.97 16.13
C ILE A 167 -5.68 -6.02 15.19
N ASP A 168 -5.99 -7.17 14.62
CA ASP A 168 -7.14 -7.35 13.73
C ASP A 168 -8.46 -7.01 14.48
N ASP A 169 -8.65 -7.55 15.68
CA ASP A 169 -9.82 -7.27 16.52
C ASP A 169 -9.99 -5.76 16.81
N ILE A 170 -8.89 -5.06 17.13
CA ILE A 170 -8.89 -3.62 17.35
C ILE A 170 -9.23 -2.86 16.06
N THR A 171 -8.67 -3.26 14.94
CA THR A 171 -8.90 -2.65 13.63
C THR A 171 -10.35 -2.78 13.22
N GLU A 172 -10.89 -4.00 13.28
CA GLU A 172 -12.30 -4.26 12.96
C GLU A 172 -13.28 -3.54 13.90
N ALA A 173 -13.04 -3.59 15.22
CA ALA A 173 -13.87 -2.88 16.20
C ALA A 173 -13.85 -1.37 15.96
N THR A 174 -12.66 -0.82 15.64
CA THR A 174 -12.50 0.60 15.32
C THR A 174 -13.19 0.96 14.02
N PHE A 175 -13.10 0.13 13.00
CA PHE A 175 -13.84 0.30 11.75
C PHE A 175 -15.36 0.33 11.99
N LYS A 176 -15.92 -0.63 12.76
CA LYS A 176 -17.33 -0.68 13.14
C LYS A 176 -17.75 0.61 13.86
N LYS A 177 -16.94 1.09 14.82
CA LYS A 177 -17.17 2.35 15.55
C LYS A 177 -17.18 3.58 14.63
N LEU A 178 -16.24 3.67 13.69
CA LEU A 178 -16.20 4.75 12.69
C LEU A 178 -17.47 4.74 11.82
N ARG A 179 -17.92 3.58 11.36
CA ARG A 179 -19.17 3.42 10.60
C ARG A 179 -20.39 3.83 11.40
N ALA A 180 -20.47 3.40 12.64
CA ALA A 180 -21.58 3.74 13.54
C ALA A 180 -21.65 5.24 13.88
N SER A 181 -20.49 5.93 13.91
CA SER A 181 -20.42 7.39 14.09
C SER A 181 -20.80 8.21 12.84
N GLY A 182 -21.28 7.55 11.78
CA GLY A 182 -21.74 8.21 10.55
C GLY A 182 -20.63 8.50 9.53
N ILE A 183 -19.40 8.10 9.77
CA ILE A 183 -18.31 8.24 8.79
C ILE A 183 -18.58 7.29 7.62
N ARG A 184 -18.81 7.87 6.44
CA ARG A 184 -19.09 7.13 5.21
C ARG A 184 -17.83 6.98 4.36
N SER A 185 -17.90 6.15 3.31
CA SER A 185 -16.81 5.90 2.35
C SER A 185 -15.52 5.41 3.02
N VAL A 186 -15.67 4.65 4.11
CA VAL A 186 -14.61 3.88 4.75
C VAL A 186 -14.89 2.40 4.55
N TYR A 187 -13.89 1.64 4.17
CA TYR A 187 -13.96 0.23 3.80
C TYR A 187 -12.92 -0.55 4.58
N LEU A 188 -13.21 -1.81 4.85
CA LEU A 188 -12.29 -2.74 5.48
C LEU A 188 -11.83 -3.77 4.45
N LEU A 189 -10.53 -4.04 4.42
CA LEU A 189 -9.93 -5.19 3.76
C LEU A 189 -9.39 -6.10 4.85
N THR A 190 -9.94 -7.30 4.95
CA THR A 190 -9.55 -8.23 6.01
C THR A 190 -8.29 -9.01 5.63
N SER A 191 -7.58 -9.49 6.62
CA SER A 191 -6.45 -10.41 6.44
C SER A 191 -6.84 -11.67 5.65
N ALA A 192 -8.08 -12.16 5.84
CA ALA A 192 -8.61 -13.28 5.07
C ALA A 192 -8.78 -12.95 3.58
N ASP A 193 -9.14 -11.71 3.23
CA ASP A 193 -9.22 -11.26 1.85
C ASP A 193 -7.85 -11.23 1.15
N ILE A 194 -6.76 -10.94 1.89
CA ILE A 194 -5.38 -10.93 1.39
C ILE A 194 -4.90 -12.35 1.16
N GLY A 195 -5.18 -13.28 2.08
CA GLY A 195 -4.99 -14.70 1.91
C GLY A 195 -3.54 -15.16 1.86
N LEU A 196 -2.63 -14.53 2.66
CA LEU A 196 -1.26 -15.03 2.79
C LEU A 196 -1.23 -16.46 3.37
N ASN A 197 -0.23 -17.23 2.95
CA ASN A 197 0.02 -18.59 3.39
C ASN A 197 1.53 -18.84 3.57
N SER A 198 1.92 -20.06 3.94
CA SER A 198 3.32 -20.43 4.18
C SER A 198 4.24 -20.18 2.97
N GLU A 199 3.73 -20.37 1.76
CA GLU A 199 4.50 -20.20 0.52
C GLU A 199 4.64 -18.73 0.09
N SER A 200 3.86 -17.86 0.70
CA SER A 200 3.77 -16.44 0.31
C SER A 200 4.68 -15.51 1.12
N THR A 201 5.47 -16.04 2.07
CA THR A 201 6.36 -15.25 2.92
C THR A 201 7.80 -15.75 2.86
N VAL A 202 8.77 -14.90 3.20
CA VAL A 202 10.20 -15.26 3.21
C VAL A 202 10.61 -15.85 4.55
N GLU A 203 10.34 -15.13 5.64
CA GLU A 203 10.69 -15.54 7.01
C GLU A 203 9.44 -15.71 7.90
N GLY A 204 8.32 -15.96 7.26
CA GLY A 204 7.04 -16.16 7.96
C GLY A 204 6.26 -14.86 8.22
N LEU A 205 6.81 -13.68 7.89
CA LEU A 205 6.17 -12.38 8.10
C LEU A 205 6.07 -11.59 6.79
N HIS A 206 7.20 -11.28 6.14
CA HIS A 206 7.22 -10.43 4.96
C HIS A 206 6.88 -11.23 3.69
N PRO A 207 5.98 -10.70 2.84
CA PRO A 207 5.60 -11.36 1.60
C PRO A 207 6.77 -11.45 0.61
N ASN A 208 6.99 -12.63 0.02
CA ASN A 208 7.80 -12.79 -1.18
C ASN A 208 7.03 -12.28 -2.42
N ASP A 209 7.57 -12.46 -3.62
CA ASP A 209 6.90 -12.01 -4.85
C ASP A 209 5.50 -12.61 -5.04
N TYR A 210 5.29 -13.86 -4.64
CA TYR A 210 3.96 -14.49 -4.66
C TYR A 210 3.01 -13.80 -3.66
N GLY A 211 3.47 -13.56 -2.45
CA GLY A 211 2.69 -12.82 -1.44
C GLY A 211 2.39 -11.39 -1.88
N MET A 212 3.33 -10.71 -2.53
CA MET A 212 3.08 -9.38 -3.12
C MET A 212 1.99 -9.40 -4.20
N ILE A 213 1.89 -10.48 -4.97
CA ILE A 213 0.82 -10.68 -5.94
C ILE A 213 -0.52 -10.89 -5.23
N LEU A 214 -0.59 -11.72 -4.16
CA LEU A 214 -1.80 -11.93 -3.37
C LEU A 214 -2.32 -10.60 -2.78
N TYR A 215 -1.42 -9.79 -2.23
CA TYR A 215 -1.76 -8.44 -1.78
C TYR A 215 -2.37 -7.60 -2.91
N ALA A 216 -1.69 -7.57 -4.06
CA ALA A 216 -2.15 -6.79 -5.20
C ALA A 216 -3.52 -7.27 -5.69
N ASP A 217 -3.79 -8.59 -5.71
CA ASP A 217 -5.08 -9.17 -6.10
C ASP A 217 -6.21 -8.71 -5.17
N ALA A 218 -5.98 -8.78 -3.86
CA ALA A 218 -6.96 -8.36 -2.86
C ALA A 218 -7.28 -6.87 -2.94
N TYR A 219 -6.24 -6.03 -3.02
CA TYR A 219 -6.41 -4.59 -3.13
C TYR A 219 -7.04 -4.18 -4.47
N GLU A 220 -6.64 -4.77 -5.58
CA GLU A 220 -7.25 -4.49 -6.88
C GLU A 220 -8.75 -4.74 -6.86
N LYS A 221 -9.17 -5.88 -6.30
CA LYS A 221 -10.58 -6.26 -6.19
C LYS A 221 -11.41 -5.21 -5.43
N ILE A 222 -10.94 -4.79 -4.26
CA ILE A 222 -11.66 -3.80 -3.45
C ILE A 222 -11.61 -2.40 -4.08
N ILE A 223 -10.46 -1.97 -4.63
CA ILE A 223 -10.30 -0.67 -5.30
C ILE A 223 -11.26 -0.56 -6.48
N ARG A 224 -11.28 -1.56 -7.38
CA ARG A 224 -12.18 -1.56 -8.54
C ARG A 224 -13.64 -1.46 -8.12
N ARG A 225 -14.07 -2.23 -7.11
CA ARG A 225 -15.42 -2.17 -6.55
C ARG A 225 -15.78 -0.78 -6.01
N ILE A 226 -14.85 -0.11 -5.34
CA ILE A 226 -15.06 1.24 -4.80
C ILE A 226 -15.16 2.26 -5.93
N LEU A 227 -14.22 2.24 -6.88
CA LEU A 227 -14.15 3.22 -7.95
C LEU A 227 -15.31 3.11 -8.94
N GLN A 228 -15.84 1.91 -9.19
CA GLN A 228 -17.06 1.72 -9.97
C GLN A 228 -18.28 2.39 -9.32
N ARG A 229 -18.39 2.34 -7.98
CA ARG A 229 -19.49 2.97 -7.24
C ARG A 229 -19.39 4.50 -7.17
N THR A 230 -18.18 5.05 -7.28
CA THR A 230 -17.95 6.50 -7.22
C THR A 230 -17.87 7.16 -8.59
N GLY A 231 -17.60 6.42 -9.65
CA GLY A 231 -17.52 6.91 -11.04
C GLY A 231 -18.87 7.01 -11.77
N GLY A 232 -19.97 6.60 -11.14
CA GLY A 232 -21.32 6.68 -11.68
C GLY A 232 -22.12 7.94 -11.27
N LYS A 233 -21.41 9.00 -10.85
CA LYS A 233 -22.03 10.31 -10.54
C LYS A 233 -21.42 11.41 -11.38
#